data_02695fab223bf9f7922b0e12980e1e1b
#
_entry.id   02695fab223bf9f7922b0e12980e1e1b
#
_cell.length_a   1.000
_cell.length_b   1.000
_cell.length_c   1.000
_cell.angle_alpha   90.00
_cell.angle_beta   90.00
_cell.angle_gamma   90.00
#
_symmetry.space_group_name_H-M   'P 1'
#
loop_
_entity.id
_entity.type
_entity.pdbx_description
1 polymer ?
#
loop_
_entity_poly.entity_id
_entity_poly.type
_entity_poly.pdbx_seq_one_letter_code
_entity_poly.pdbx_strand_id
1 'polypeptide(L)'
;MKLSKKNIIHLCVLTGIYLLFVLALTRFKYAYGSELDWGGQHYAIPDYFRKLFYKTGDFFPSFAPNIGCGENIYNLSYYGLYSPIILFSYLLPFVKMSTYIQIVSIIGIIASLWIFYIWMRQKFTDNTAFALSFVFLFSAPLIFHSHRHIMFVNYMPFLLLGFMAIEDYFEGKRKYMVTLWAFLMLMTSYFFACLLYTSDAADDLI
;
A
#
# COMPACT_ATOMS: atom_id res chain seq x y z
N MET A 1 -10.64 4.71 -20.75
CA MET A 1 -11.46 3.48 -20.96
C MET A 1 -12.77 3.60 -20.17
N LYS A 2 -13.93 3.45 -20.82
CA LYS A 2 -15.21 3.49 -20.08
C LYS A 2 -15.47 2.12 -19.43
N LEU A 3 -15.86 2.13 -18.16
CA LEU A 3 -16.29 0.93 -17.43
C LEU A 3 -17.73 0.58 -17.84
N SER A 4 -17.95 -0.67 -18.28
CA SER A 4 -19.30 -1.18 -18.54
C SER A 4 -20.00 -1.54 -17.22
N LYS A 5 -21.32 -1.72 -17.25
CA LYS A 5 -22.08 -2.20 -16.07
C LYS A 5 -21.51 -3.53 -15.54
N LYS A 6 -21.11 -4.43 -16.43
CA LYS A 6 -20.47 -5.71 -16.07
C LYS A 6 -19.18 -5.52 -15.27
N ASN A 7 -18.35 -4.55 -15.66
CA ASN A 7 -17.09 -4.28 -14.98
C ASN A 7 -17.30 -3.72 -13.57
N ILE A 8 -18.31 -2.87 -13.41
CA ILE A 8 -18.71 -2.38 -12.09
C ILE A 8 -19.15 -3.53 -11.19
N ILE A 9 -19.94 -4.47 -11.73
CA ILE A 9 -20.35 -5.67 -10.99
C ILE A 9 -19.13 -6.49 -10.57
N HIS A 10 -18.16 -6.72 -11.47
CA HIS A 10 -16.93 -7.45 -11.15
C HIS A 10 -16.15 -6.76 -10.01
N LEU A 11 -15.98 -5.45 -10.06
CA LEU A 11 -15.31 -4.68 -9.00
C LEU A 11 -16.07 -4.75 -7.67
N CYS A 12 -17.39 -4.63 -7.69
CA CYS A 12 -18.21 -4.77 -6.49
C CYS A 12 -18.11 -6.18 -5.89
N VAL A 13 -18.13 -7.22 -6.72
CA VAL A 13 -18.00 -8.62 -6.26
C VAL A 13 -16.63 -8.86 -5.65
N LEU A 14 -15.54 -8.43 -6.31
CA LEU A 14 -14.18 -8.55 -5.77
C LEU A 14 -14.04 -7.82 -4.42
N THR A 15 -14.57 -6.61 -4.34
CA THR A 15 -14.59 -5.83 -3.09
C THR A 15 -15.38 -6.55 -2.01
N GLY A 16 -16.56 -7.07 -2.33
CA GLY A 16 -17.39 -7.83 -1.39
C GLY A 16 -16.71 -9.08 -0.86
N ILE A 17 -16.06 -9.85 -1.74
CA ILE A 17 -15.29 -11.04 -1.37
C ILE A 17 -14.13 -10.66 -0.42
N TYR A 18 -13.40 -9.60 -0.73
CA TYR A 18 -12.32 -9.14 0.14
C TYR A 18 -12.84 -8.67 1.51
N LEU A 19 -13.92 -7.92 1.54
CA LEU A 19 -14.52 -7.48 2.82
C LEU A 19 -15.02 -8.66 3.65
N LEU A 20 -15.62 -9.68 3.03
CA LEU A 20 -15.99 -10.91 3.71
C LEU A 20 -14.76 -11.65 4.25
N PHE A 21 -13.66 -11.67 3.50
CA PHE A 21 -12.39 -12.24 3.96
C PHE A 21 -11.84 -11.48 5.18
N VAL A 22 -11.85 -10.14 5.17
CA VAL A 22 -11.46 -9.31 6.33
C VAL A 22 -12.35 -9.61 7.54
N LEU A 23 -13.66 -9.70 7.36
CA LEU A 23 -14.60 -10.03 8.44
C LEU A 23 -14.33 -11.43 9.00
N ALA A 24 -14.03 -12.40 8.14
CA ALA A 24 -13.68 -13.76 8.58
C ALA A 24 -12.36 -13.78 9.36
N LEU A 25 -11.32 -13.07 8.89
CA LEU A 25 -10.04 -12.95 9.60
C LEU A 25 -10.20 -12.31 10.98
N THR A 26 -11.00 -11.27 11.07
CA THR A 26 -11.26 -10.57 12.34
C THR A 26 -12.28 -11.29 13.22
N ARG A 27 -12.84 -12.41 12.74
CA ARG A 27 -13.91 -13.17 13.40
C ARG A 27 -15.08 -12.29 13.83
N PHE A 28 -15.35 -11.22 13.07
CA PHE A 28 -16.38 -10.20 13.37
C PHE A 28 -16.21 -9.49 14.73
N LYS A 29 -15.09 -9.67 15.41
CA LYS A 29 -14.89 -9.19 16.79
C LYS A 29 -13.55 -8.47 16.98
N TYR A 30 -12.51 -8.90 16.30
CA TYR A 30 -11.16 -8.39 16.50
C TYR A 30 -10.81 -7.28 15.52
N ALA A 31 -9.85 -6.44 15.89
CA ALA A 31 -9.30 -5.43 14.99
C ALA A 31 -8.52 -6.10 13.83
N TYR A 32 -8.53 -5.49 12.66
CA TYR A 32 -7.71 -5.92 11.54
C TYR A 32 -6.25 -5.53 11.79
N GLY A 33 -5.35 -6.48 11.59
CA GLY A 33 -3.91 -6.32 11.79
C GLY A 33 -3.32 -7.37 12.75
N SER A 34 -1.99 -7.50 12.77
CA SER A 34 -1.30 -8.41 13.69
C SER A 34 -0.95 -7.71 14.99
N GLU A 35 -0.93 -8.44 16.11
CA GLU A 35 -0.55 -7.86 17.41
C GLU A 35 0.93 -7.45 17.46
N LEU A 36 1.82 -8.23 16.84
CA LEU A 36 3.25 -8.02 16.92
C LEU A 36 3.71 -6.77 16.18
N ASP A 37 3.50 -6.73 14.87
CA ASP A 37 4.06 -5.67 14.05
C ASP A 37 3.17 -4.43 14.03
N TRP A 38 1.86 -4.59 13.86
CA TRP A 38 0.93 -3.47 13.81
C TRP A 38 0.78 -2.78 15.16
N GLY A 39 0.58 -3.57 16.21
CA GLY A 39 0.41 -3.05 17.57
C GLY A 39 1.66 -2.37 18.08
N GLY A 40 2.81 -3.02 17.93
CA GLY A 40 4.09 -2.56 18.45
C GLY A 40 4.76 -1.45 17.63
N GLN A 41 4.56 -1.44 16.30
CA GLN A 41 5.38 -0.61 15.41
C GLN A 41 4.54 0.19 14.41
N HIS A 42 3.72 -0.45 13.58
CA HIS A 42 3.12 0.19 12.40
C HIS A 42 2.14 1.32 12.69
N TYR A 43 1.45 1.32 13.82
CA TYR A 43 0.66 2.48 14.22
C TYR A 43 1.32 3.30 15.33
N ALA A 44 2.13 2.68 16.19
CA ALA A 44 2.74 3.36 17.33
C ALA A 44 3.77 4.41 16.88
N ILE A 45 4.64 4.05 15.91
CA ILE A 45 5.66 4.95 15.37
C ILE A 45 5.04 6.14 14.61
N PRO A 46 4.13 5.95 13.63
CA PRO A 46 3.47 7.08 12.98
C PRO A 46 2.64 7.95 13.94
N ASP A 47 2.00 7.36 14.96
CA ASP A 47 1.25 8.12 15.96
C ASP A 47 2.17 9.02 16.80
N TYR A 48 3.35 8.48 17.19
CA TYR A 48 4.37 9.26 17.89
C TYR A 48 4.82 10.47 17.06
N PHE A 49 5.17 10.28 15.79
CA PHE A 49 5.63 11.36 14.92
C PHE A 49 4.54 12.37 14.62
N ARG A 50 3.32 11.92 14.37
CA ARG A 50 2.18 12.82 14.22
C ARG A 50 1.95 13.69 15.46
N LYS A 51 2.02 13.11 16.66
CA LYS A 51 1.93 13.85 17.93
C LYS A 51 3.09 14.82 18.11
N LEU A 52 4.30 14.40 17.75
CA LEU A 52 5.49 15.26 17.82
C LEU A 52 5.35 16.46 16.90
N PHE A 53 4.88 16.25 15.67
CA PHE A 53 4.57 17.34 14.73
C PHE A 53 3.61 18.37 15.34
N TYR A 54 2.49 17.93 15.91
CA TYR A 54 1.53 18.85 16.53
C TYR A 54 2.09 19.58 17.75
N LYS A 55 3.10 19.00 18.42
CA LYS A 55 3.73 19.62 19.58
C LYS A 55 4.83 20.63 19.20
N THR A 56 5.60 20.33 18.18
CA THR A 56 6.82 21.09 17.82
C THR A 56 6.68 21.93 16.55
N GLY A 57 5.73 21.62 15.68
CA GLY A 57 5.62 22.17 14.33
C GLY A 57 6.65 21.60 13.34
N ASP A 58 7.55 20.73 13.80
CA ASP A 58 8.58 20.14 12.95
C ASP A 58 8.01 18.91 12.21
N PHE A 59 7.96 19.04 10.86
CA PHE A 59 7.43 18.00 10.01
C PHE A 59 8.45 16.87 9.74
N PHE A 60 9.75 17.17 9.86
CA PHE A 60 10.84 16.22 9.64
C PHE A 60 11.82 16.25 10.81
N PRO A 61 11.39 15.88 12.04
CA PRO A 61 12.28 15.88 13.19
C PRO A 61 13.43 14.90 12.93
N SER A 62 14.66 15.35 13.20
CA SER A 62 15.86 14.54 12.99
C SER A 62 16.06 13.47 14.07
N PHE A 63 15.42 13.64 15.23
CA PHE A 63 15.63 12.78 16.39
C PHE A 63 14.34 12.52 17.17
N ALA A 64 14.16 11.27 17.60
CA ALA A 64 13.05 10.80 18.41
C ALA A 64 13.53 10.41 19.80
N PRO A 65 13.46 11.31 20.80
CA PRO A 65 14.06 11.05 22.13
C PRO A 65 13.35 9.95 22.93
N ASN A 66 12.09 9.67 22.62
CA ASN A 66 11.26 8.71 23.36
C ASN A 66 11.13 7.34 22.69
N ILE A 67 11.87 7.10 21.60
CA ILE A 67 11.88 5.80 20.93
C ILE A 67 13.23 5.14 21.23
N GLY A 68 13.19 3.96 21.85
CA GLY A 68 14.39 3.30 22.35
C GLY A 68 15.08 4.17 23.42
N CYS A 69 16.38 4.34 23.32
CA CYS A 69 17.16 5.27 24.14
C CYS A 69 17.44 6.61 23.41
N GLY A 70 16.60 6.95 22.45
CA GLY A 70 16.79 8.04 21.51
C GLY A 70 17.25 7.52 20.16
N GLU A 71 16.47 7.80 19.10
CA GLU A 71 16.70 7.24 17.78
C GLU A 71 16.68 8.34 16.71
N ASN A 72 17.54 8.19 15.70
CA ASN A 72 17.47 9.02 14.50
C ASN A 72 16.24 8.61 13.69
N ILE A 73 15.39 9.58 13.33
CA ILE A 73 14.15 9.31 12.59
C ILE A 73 14.40 8.62 11.24
N TYR A 74 15.53 8.89 10.60
CA TYR A 74 15.85 8.26 9.30
C TYR A 74 15.99 6.75 9.41
N ASN A 75 16.40 6.21 10.57
CA ASN A 75 16.40 4.77 10.82
C ASN A 75 14.99 4.19 10.87
N LEU A 76 13.98 5.01 11.16
CA LEU A 76 12.57 4.65 11.21
C LEU A 76 11.84 4.91 9.89
N SER A 77 12.49 5.50 8.87
CA SER A 77 11.89 5.75 7.56
C SER A 77 11.48 4.46 6.83
N TYR A 78 12.11 3.35 7.17
CA TYR A 78 11.73 2.00 6.75
C TYR A 78 10.23 1.70 6.95
N TYR A 79 9.62 2.24 7.99
CA TYR A 79 8.20 2.07 8.29
C TYR A 79 7.27 2.92 7.44
N GLY A 80 7.78 3.55 6.39
CA GLY A 80 6.98 4.36 5.47
C GLY A 80 6.42 5.64 6.10
N LEU A 81 7.14 6.24 7.05
CA LEU A 81 6.72 7.47 7.76
C LEU A 81 6.44 8.64 6.82
N TYR A 82 7.16 8.71 5.73
CA TYR A 82 7.02 9.76 4.72
C TYR A 82 6.16 9.35 3.53
N SER A 83 5.49 8.20 3.60
CA SER A 83 4.55 7.82 2.56
C SER A 83 3.41 8.84 2.48
N PRO A 84 2.91 9.16 1.28
CA PRO A 84 1.77 10.06 1.13
C PRO A 84 0.56 9.64 1.97
N ILE A 85 0.36 8.33 2.14
CA ILE A 85 -0.73 7.76 2.92
C ILE A 85 -0.58 8.08 4.40
N ILE A 86 0.62 7.93 4.98
CA ILE A 86 0.86 8.28 6.38
C ILE A 86 0.82 9.79 6.58
N LEU A 87 1.43 10.57 5.68
CA LEU A 87 1.40 12.03 5.75
C LEU A 87 -0.01 12.60 5.68
N PHE A 88 -0.91 11.98 4.92
CA PHE A 88 -2.32 12.38 4.87
C PHE A 88 -3.01 12.27 6.24
N SER A 89 -2.57 11.36 7.12
CA SER A 89 -3.09 11.24 8.48
C SER A 89 -2.89 12.50 9.32
N TYR A 90 -1.91 13.33 8.97
CA TYR A 90 -1.63 14.61 9.65
C TYR A 90 -2.74 15.65 9.43
N LEU A 91 -3.57 15.48 8.40
CA LEU A 91 -4.76 16.30 8.18
C LEU A 91 -5.97 15.83 9.03
N LEU A 92 -5.86 14.67 9.68
CA LEU A 92 -6.94 14.03 10.42
C LEU A 92 -6.55 13.78 11.90
N PRO A 93 -6.23 14.84 12.69
CA PRO A 93 -5.73 14.69 14.05
C PRO A 93 -6.72 14.02 15.01
N PHE A 94 -8.01 14.13 14.71
CA PHE A 94 -9.10 13.55 15.51
C PHE A 94 -9.28 12.04 15.31
N VAL A 95 -8.69 11.46 14.25
CA VAL A 95 -8.74 10.02 13.99
C VAL A 95 -7.58 9.33 14.70
N LYS A 96 -7.85 8.32 15.51
CA LYS A 96 -6.81 7.50 16.13
C LYS A 96 -5.97 6.83 15.05
N MET A 97 -4.63 6.83 15.21
CA MET A 97 -3.72 6.25 14.22
C MET A 97 -4.00 4.77 13.98
N SER A 98 -4.34 4.01 15.02
CA SER A 98 -4.72 2.60 14.88
C SER A 98 -5.93 2.39 13.97
N THR A 99 -6.95 3.22 14.09
CA THR A 99 -8.14 3.18 13.23
C THR A 99 -7.80 3.63 11.81
N TYR A 100 -7.02 4.71 11.68
CA TYR A 100 -6.58 5.23 10.39
C TYR A 100 -5.84 4.15 9.59
N ILE A 101 -4.84 3.51 10.20
CA ILE A 101 -4.01 2.47 9.58
C ILE A 101 -4.87 1.28 9.11
N GLN A 102 -5.85 0.83 9.90
CA GLN A 102 -6.75 -0.24 9.49
C GLN A 102 -7.57 0.14 8.25
N ILE A 103 -8.15 1.33 8.26
CA ILE A 103 -8.98 1.82 7.15
C ILE A 103 -8.15 1.93 5.86
N VAL A 104 -6.99 2.59 5.92
CA VAL A 104 -6.16 2.79 4.72
C VAL A 104 -5.58 1.48 4.20
N SER A 105 -5.34 0.49 5.06
CA SER A 105 -4.88 -0.83 4.64
C SER A 105 -5.96 -1.59 3.87
N ILE A 106 -7.20 -1.55 4.36
CA ILE A 106 -8.33 -2.17 3.66
C ILE A 106 -8.56 -1.47 2.31
N ILE A 107 -8.55 -0.13 2.30
CA ILE A 107 -8.69 0.66 1.07
C ILE A 107 -7.53 0.38 0.11
N GLY A 108 -6.29 0.24 0.61
CA GLY A 108 -5.11 -0.07 -0.19
C GLY A 108 -5.23 -1.40 -0.95
N ILE A 109 -5.74 -2.45 -0.31
CA ILE A 109 -6.00 -3.73 -0.99
C ILE A 109 -7.13 -3.61 -2.01
N ILE A 110 -8.23 -2.92 -1.67
CA ILE A 110 -9.33 -2.68 -2.62
C ILE A 110 -8.82 -1.90 -3.84
N ALA A 111 -8.04 -0.85 -3.63
CA ALA A 111 -7.43 -0.09 -4.70
C ALA A 111 -6.50 -0.97 -5.58
N SER A 112 -5.68 -1.82 -4.96
CA SER A 112 -4.82 -2.77 -5.67
C SER A 112 -5.61 -3.74 -6.54
N LEU A 113 -6.71 -4.30 -6.01
CA LEU A 113 -7.61 -5.18 -6.77
C LEU A 113 -8.23 -4.45 -7.97
N TRP A 114 -8.67 -3.21 -7.79
CA TRP A 114 -9.28 -2.43 -8.85
C TRP A 114 -8.27 -2.06 -9.93
N ILE A 115 -7.07 -1.63 -9.53
CA ILE A 115 -5.98 -1.31 -10.46
C ILE A 115 -5.58 -2.56 -11.24
N PHE A 116 -5.38 -3.68 -10.56
CA PHE A 116 -5.02 -4.95 -11.18
C PHE A 116 -6.09 -5.43 -12.17
N TYR A 117 -7.37 -5.38 -11.78
CA TYR A 117 -8.49 -5.71 -12.67
C TYR A 117 -8.50 -4.82 -13.92
N ILE A 118 -8.36 -3.50 -13.76
CA ILE A 118 -8.34 -2.54 -14.87
C ILE A 118 -7.14 -2.81 -15.79
N TRP A 119 -5.99 -3.13 -15.21
CA TRP A 119 -4.78 -3.47 -15.97
C TRP A 119 -4.95 -4.76 -16.77
N MET A 120 -5.45 -5.83 -16.15
CA MET A 120 -5.70 -7.10 -16.83
C MET A 120 -6.75 -6.98 -17.95
N ARG A 121 -7.75 -6.12 -17.78
CA ARG A 121 -8.73 -5.83 -18.84
C ARG A 121 -8.15 -5.17 -20.09
N GLN A 122 -6.99 -4.59 -20.01
CA GLN A 122 -6.32 -4.06 -21.21
C GLN A 122 -5.75 -5.17 -22.09
N LYS A 123 -5.54 -6.36 -21.51
CA LYS A 123 -4.87 -7.49 -22.15
C LYS A 123 -5.81 -8.67 -22.39
N PHE A 124 -6.85 -8.82 -21.59
CA PHE A 124 -7.71 -10.00 -21.57
C PHE A 124 -9.20 -9.62 -21.58
N THR A 125 -10.04 -10.62 -21.74
CA THR A 125 -11.50 -10.45 -21.64
C THR A 125 -11.91 -10.08 -20.21
N ASP A 126 -13.08 -9.46 -20.03
CA ASP A 126 -13.60 -9.07 -18.72
C ASP A 126 -13.66 -10.24 -17.72
N ASN A 127 -14.05 -11.44 -18.19
CA ASN A 127 -14.15 -12.63 -17.34
C ASN A 127 -12.76 -13.16 -16.95
N THR A 128 -11.81 -13.17 -17.88
CA THR A 128 -10.42 -13.57 -17.60
C THR A 128 -9.77 -12.59 -16.61
N ALA A 129 -9.96 -11.29 -16.82
CA ALA A 129 -9.47 -10.27 -15.90
C ALA A 129 -10.06 -10.43 -14.48
N PHE A 130 -11.35 -10.78 -14.39
CA PHE A 130 -12.00 -11.09 -13.11
C PHE A 130 -11.37 -12.31 -12.44
N ALA A 131 -11.19 -13.41 -13.17
CA ALA A 131 -10.57 -14.63 -12.65
C ALA A 131 -9.12 -14.38 -12.17
N LEU A 132 -8.33 -13.65 -12.96
CA LEU A 132 -6.96 -13.28 -12.58
C LEU A 132 -6.93 -12.40 -11.32
N SER A 133 -7.88 -11.46 -11.19
CA SER A 133 -7.99 -10.61 -10.01
C SER A 133 -8.40 -11.41 -8.76
N PHE A 134 -9.21 -12.44 -8.94
CA PHE A 134 -9.55 -13.37 -7.86
C PHE A 134 -8.32 -14.17 -7.40
N VAL A 135 -7.52 -14.69 -8.34
CA VAL A 135 -6.27 -15.37 -8.03
C VAL A 135 -5.27 -14.43 -7.35
N PHE A 136 -5.17 -13.18 -7.85
CA PHE A 136 -4.33 -12.16 -7.22
C PHE A 136 -4.73 -11.90 -5.77
N LEU A 137 -6.03 -11.74 -5.49
CA LEU A 137 -6.56 -11.52 -4.13
C LEU A 137 -6.14 -12.63 -3.16
N PHE A 138 -6.18 -13.87 -3.60
CA PHE A 138 -5.84 -15.04 -2.79
C PHE A 138 -4.39 -15.52 -2.95
N SER A 139 -3.53 -14.71 -3.56
CA SER A 139 -2.10 -15.01 -3.61
C SER A 139 -1.49 -15.00 -2.20
N ALA A 140 -0.60 -15.96 -1.92
CA ALA A 140 0.00 -16.11 -0.60
C ALA A 140 0.70 -14.82 -0.09
N PRO A 141 1.49 -14.08 -0.91
CA PRO A 141 2.08 -12.82 -0.46
C PRO A 141 1.04 -11.78 -0.05
N LEU A 142 -0.05 -11.63 -0.83
CA LEU A 142 -1.08 -10.65 -0.52
C LEU A 142 -1.82 -10.98 0.77
N ILE A 143 -2.23 -12.25 0.94
CA ILE A 143 -2.89 -12.72 2.17
C ILE A 143 -1.96 -12.53 3.38
N PHE A 144 -0.70 -12.96 3.27
CA PHE A 144 0.23 -12.95 4.39
C PHE A 144 0.59 -11.53 4.84
N HIS A 145 0.89 -10.63 3.89
CA HIS A 145 1.37 -9.29 4.21
C HIS A 145 0.24 -8.28 4.43
N SER A 146 -0.97 -8.53 3.92
CA SER A 146 -2.07 -7.56 3.99
C SER A 146 -2.44 -7.13 5.40
N HIS A 147 -2.23 -7.98 6.39
CA HIS A 147 -2.53 -7.72 7.80
C HIS A 147 -1.30 -7.71 8.71
N ARG A 148 -0.09 -7.88 8.14
CA ARG A 148 1.16 -7.87 8.90
C ARG A 148 2.00 -6.62 8.66
N HIS A 149 2.15 -6.20 7.42
CA HIS A 149 3.05 -5.12 7.04
C HIS A 149 2.31 -4.02 6.30
N ILE A 150 2.02 -2.92 6.97
CA ILE A 150 1.32 -1.78 6.36
C ILE A 150 2.07 -1.23 5.15
N MET A 151 3.41 -1.22 5.18
CA MET A 151 4.20 -0.74 4.06
C MET A 151 3.99 -1.58 2.79
N PHE A 152 3.74 -2.88 2.91
CA PHE A 152 3.40 -3.73 1.77
C PHE A 152 2.03 -3.35 1.18
N VAL A 153 1.04 -3.13 2.02
CA VAL A 153 -0.31 -2.77 1.59
C VAL A 153 -0.31 -1.41 0.90
N ASN A 154 0.35 -0.43 1.50
CA ASN A 154 0.43 0.93 0.97
C ASN A 154 1.28 1.01 -0.32
N TYR A 155 2.26 0.13 -0.47
CA TYR A 155 3.14 0.04 -1.63
C TYR A 155 2.44 -0.57 -2.86
N MET A 156 1.56 -1.56 -2.65
CA MET A 156 0.95 -2.36 -3.72
C MET A 156 0.24 -1.54 -4.82
N PRO A 157 -0.61 -0.54 -4.50
CA PRO A 157 -1.23 0.29 -5.54
C PRO A 157 -0.21 1.01 -6.41
N PHE A 158 0.86 1.53 -5.80
CA PHE A 158 1.91 2.24 -6.52
C PHE A 158 2.74 1.31 -7.40
N LEU A 159 3.02 0.09 -6.94
CA LEU A 159 3.68 -0.95 -7.72
C LEU A 159 2.89 -1.28 -8.99
N LEU A 160 1.60 -1.55 -8.86
CA LEU A 160 0.74 -1.87 -9.99
C LEU A 160 0.64 -0.72 -10.99
N LEU A 161 0.52 0.52 -10.50
CA LEU A 161 0.56 1.72 -11.33
C LEU A 161 1.93 1.93 -11.99
N GLY A 162 3.00 1.55 -11.29
CA GLY A 162 4.37 1.54 -11.83
C GLY A 162 4.51 0.58 -13.01
N PHE A 163 4.02 -0.65 -12.90
CA PHE A 163 4.01 -1.59 -14.03
C PHE A 163 3.22 -1.08 -15.23
N MET A 164 2.05 -0.51 -15.01
CA MET A 164 1.27 0.12 -16.08
C MET A 164 2.02 1.30 -16.72
N ALA A 165 2.75 2.08 -15.91
CA ALA A 165 3.53 3.20 -16.41
C ALA A 165 4.76 2.75 -17.21
N ILE A 166 5.40 1.64 -16.85
CA ILE A 166 6.48 1.03 -17.63
C ILE A 166 5.96 0.59 -19.00
N GLU A 167 4.80 -0.04 -19.09
CA GLU A 167 4.17 -0.39 -20.37
C GLU A 167 3.89 0.87 -21.22
N ASP A 168 3.28 1.91 -20.60
CA ASP A 168 3.05 3.20 -21.27
C ASP A 168 4.37 3.84 -21.77
N TYR A 169 5.47 3.69 -21.01
CA TYR A 169 6.78 4.21 -21.39
C TYR A 169 7.31 3.55 -22.67
N PHE A 170 7.27 2.21 -22.74
CA PHE A 170 7.70 1.48 -23.94
C PHE A 170 6.81 1.77 -25.16
N GLU A 171 5.55 2.10 -24.95
CA GLU A 171 4.66 2.57 -26.02
C GLU A 171 4.84 4.06 -26.38
N GLY A 172 5.81 4.74 -25.76
CA GLY A 172 6.08 6.15 -25.99
C GLY A 172 5.10 7.13 -25.35
N LYS A 173 4.21 6.63 -24.47
CA LYS A 173 3.22 7.42 -23.74
C LYS A 173 3.81 7.86 -22.38
N ARG A 174 3.23 8.91 -21.80
CA ARG A 174 3.38 9.36 -20.39
C ARG A 174 4.68 8.98 -19.66
N LYS A 175 5.83 9.20 -20.28
CA LYS A 175 7.16 8.77 -19.80
C LYS A 175 7.49 9.20 -18.36
N TYR A 176 7.00 10.35 -17.93
CA TYR A 176 7.22 10.88 -16.58
C TYR A 176 6.49 10.09 -15.48
N MET A 177 5.49 9.27 -15.82
CA MET A 177 4.75 8.48 -14.83
C MET A 177 5.60 7.40 -14.18
N VAL A 178 6.58 6.83 -14.88
CA VAL A 178 7.52 5.86 -14.30
C VAL A 178 8.26 6.49 -13.12
N THR A 179 8.82 7.68 -13.32
CA THR A 179 9.53 8.41 -12.25
C THR A 179 8.60 8.75 -11.08
N LEU A 180 7.38 9.18 -11.36
CA LEU A 180 6.41 9.50 -10.32
C LEU A 180 6.08 8.28 -9.44
N TRP A 181 5.73 7.15 -10.07
CA TRP A 181 5.36 5.95 -9.32
C TRP A 181 6.57 5.32 -8.62
N ALA A 182 7.76 5.33 -9.23
CA ALA A 182 8.99 4.91 -8.57
C ALA A 182 9.28 5.76 -7.32
N PHE A 183 9.14 7.08 -7.41
CA PHE A 183 9.29 7.98 -6.27
C PHE A 183 8.29 7.67 -5.16
N LEU A 184 7.01 7.50 -5.48
CA LEU A 184 5.97 7.17 -4.50
C LEU A 184 6.17 5.79 -3.87
N MET A 185 6.69 4.82 -4.62
CA MET A 185 7.09 3.51 -4.10
C MET A 185 8.21 3.64 -3.07
N LEU A 186 9.28 4.38 -3.39
CA LEU A 186 10.41 4.62 -2.49
C LEU A 186 9.97 5.31 -1.20
N MET A 187 9.13 6.33 -1.31
CA MET A 187 8.58 7.05 -0.16
C MET A 187 7.68 6.18 0.72
N THR A 188 7.03 5.17 0.14
CA THR A 188 6.12 4.29 0.87
C THR A 188 6.86 3.12 1.52
N SER A 189 7.79 2.51 0.80
CA SER A 189 8.60 1.42 1.33
C SER A 189 9.89 1.27 0.54
N TYR A 190 10.97 1.71 1.11
CA TYR A 190 12.31 1.53 0.56
C TYR A 190 12.61 0.04 0.31
N PHE A 191 12.28 -0.83 1.26
CA PHE A 191 12.55 -2.26 1.17
C PHE A 191 11.86 -2.92 -0.03
N PHE A 192 10.55 -2.70 -0.19
CA PHE A 192 9.81 -3.30 -1.32
C PHE A 192 10.12 -2.61 -2.65
N ALA A 193 10.50 -1.34 -2.66
CA ALA A 193 10.92 -0.65 -3.87
C ALA A 193 12.26 -1.20 -4.41
N CYS A 194 13.18 -1.63 -3.54
CA CYS A 194 14.42 -2.27 -3.94
C CYS A 194 14.20 -3.61 -4.66
N LEU A 195 13.11 -4.33 -4.34
CA LEU A 195 12.77 -5.57 -5.04
C LEU A 195 12.46 -5.34 -6.53
N LEU A 196 11.82 -4.23 -6.87
CA LEU A 196 11.57 -3.87 -8.27
C LEU A 196 12.88 -3.60 -9.01
N TYR A 197 13.79 -2.85 -8.39
CA TYR A 197 15.10 -2.54 -8.96
C TYR A 197 15.97 -3.79 -9.15
N THR A 198 15.97 -4.71 -8.19
CA THR A 198 16.78 -5.94 -8.27
C THR A 198 16.24 -6.95 -9.28
N SER A 199 14.95 -6.97 -9.55
CA SER A 199 14.37 -7.84 -10.59
C SER A 199 14.77 -7.38 -11.99
N ASP A 200 14.86 -6.08 -12.22
CA ASP A 200 15.36 -5.51 -13.49
C ASP A 200 16.84 -5.83 -13.73
N ALA A 201 17.67 -5.71 -12.69
CA ALA A 201 19.10 -6.06 -12.77
C ALA A 201 19.37 -7.56 -13.01
N ALA A 202 18.43 -8.45 -12.69
CA ALA A 202 18.56 -9.88 -12.97
C ALA A 202 18.27 -10.22 -14.43
N ASP A 203 17.42 -9.46 -15.10
CA ASP A 203 17.09 -9.65 -16.52
C ASP A 203 18.26 -9.20 -17.43
N ASP A 204 19.08 -8.24 -17.00
CA ASP A 204 20.28 -7.80 -17.73
C ASP A 204 21.43 -8.85 -17.69
N LEU A 205 21.33 -9.89 -16.85
CA LEU A 205 22.34 -10.97 -16.71
C LEU A 205 21.99 -12.23 -17.53
N ILE A 206 20.86 -12.26 -18.22
CA ILE A 206 20.39 -13.37 -19.07
C ILE A 206 20.46 -12.97 -20.54
#